data_3bc32dab3c12ba85b373165c7b67905c
#
_entry.id   3bc32dab3c12ba85b373165c7b67905c
#
_cell.length_a   1.000
_cell.length_b   1.000
_cell.length_c   1.000
_cell.angle_alpha   90.00
_cell.angle_beta   90.00
_cell.angle_gamma   90.00
#
_symmetry.space_group_name_H-M   'P 1'
#
loop_
_entity.id
_entity.type
_entity.pdbx_description
1 polymer ?
#
loop_
_entity_poly.entity_id
_entity_poly.type
_entity_poly.pdbx_seq_one_letter_code
_entity_poly.pdbx_strand_id
1 'polypeptide(L)'
;PVNSFQKNQKTLARLQRQLSRKVKFSNNWQKQKRKIQRLHSCIANIRRDYLHKVTTAVSKNHAMIVIEDLKVSNMSKSAAGTVSQPGRNVRAKSGLNRSILDQGWYEMRRQLEYKQLW
;
A
#
# COMPACT_ATOMS: atom_id res chain seq x y z
N PRO A 1 5.49 -11.49 -3.67
CA PRO A 1 4.91 -10.23 -3.23
C PRO A 1 3.40 -10.18 -3.44
N VAL A 2 2.68 -9.61 -2.51
CA VAL A 2 1.25 -9.40 -2.62
C VAL A 2 0.98 -8.06 -3.32
N ASN A 3 0.14 -8.05 -4.33
CA ASN A 3 -0.22 -6.84 -5.07
C ASN A 3 -1.68 -6.45 -4.76
N SER A 4 -1.99 -6.31 -3.48
CA SER A 4 -3.35 -6.08 -2.99
C SER A 4 -3.98 -4.80 -3.57
N PHE A 5 -3.22 -3.72 -3.63
CA PHE A 5 -3.69 -2.46 -4.21
C PHE A 5 -3.88 -2.58 -5.73
N GLN A 6 -2.91 -3.16 -6.44
CA GLN A 6 -2.98 -3.29 -7.89
C GLN A 6 -4.15 -4.17 -8.34
N LYS A 7 -4.41 -5.26 -7.64
CA LYS A 7 -5.52 -6.16 -7.93
C LYS A 7 -6.89 -5.47 -7.80
N ASN A 8 -7.00 -4.52 -6.88
CA ASN A 8 -8.24 -3.82 -6.58
C ASN A 8 -8.31 -2.41 -7.17
N GLN A 9 -7.29 -1.97 -7.91
CA GLN A 9 -7.19 -0.60 -8.41
C GLN A 9 -8.34 -0.22 -9.35
N LYS A 10 -8.73 -1.12 -10.25
CA LYS A 10 -9.84 -0.86 -11.19
C LYS A 10 -11.17 -0.71 -10.46
N THR A 11 -11.44 -1.57 -9.48
CA THR A 11 -12.64 -1.50 -8.65
C THR A 11 -12.66 -0.19 -7.86
N LEU A 12 -11.55 0.18 -7.24
CA LEU A 12 -11.41 1.42 -6.50
C LEU A 12 -11.68 2.64 -7.38
N ALA A 13 -11.07 2.67 -8.58
CA ALA A 13 -11.26 3.76 -9.53
C ALA A 13 -12.73 3.89 -9.97
N ARG A 14 -13.41 2.78 -10.21
CA ARG A 14 -14.84 2.75 -10.54
C ARG A 14 -15.67 3.33 -9.42
N LEU A 15 -15.43 2.90 -8.18
CA LEU A 15 -16.17 3.39 -7.01
C LEU A 15 -15.94 4.88 -6.78
N GLN A 16 -14.72 5.37 -6.98
CA GLN A 16 -14.40 6.79 -6.86
C GLN A 16 -15.08 7.64 -7.94
N ARG A 17 -15.16 7.15 -9.17
CA ARG A 17 -15.90 7.82 -10.24
C ARG A 17 -17.40 7.90 -9.93
N GLN A 18 -17.97 6.82 -9.39
CA GLN A 18 -19.37 6.80 -8.96
C GLN A 18 -19.61 7.80 -7.83
N LEU A 19 -18.68 7.91 -6.88
CA LEU A 19 -18.77 8.88 -5.78
C LEU A 19 -18.79 10.31 -6.30
N SER A 20 -17.93 10.65 -7.28
CA SER A 20 -17.85 12.00 -7.84
C SER A 20 -19.13 12.45 -8.54
N ARG A 21 -19.97 11.51 -8.98
CA ARG A 21 -21.27 11.79 -9.63
C ARG A 21 -22.40 12.01 -8.65
N LYS A 22 -22.20 11.72 -7.37
CA LYS A 22 -23.24 11.86 -6.35
C LYS A 22 -23.23 13.25 -5.73
N VAL A 23 -24.40 13.68 -5.25
CA VAL A 23 -24.50 14.95 -4.53
C VAL A 23 -23.72 14.85 -3.23
N LYS A 24 -22.76 15.74 -3.04
CA LYS A 24 -21.86 15.75 -1.88
C LYS A 24 -22.66 15.82 -0.58
N PHE A 25 -22.29 14.96 0.37
CA PHE A 25 -22.95 14.80 1.68
C PHE A 25 -24.37 14.24 1.65
N SER A 26 -24.90 13.83 0.51
CA SER A 26 -26.17 13.10 0.44
C SER A 26 -26.04 11.69 1.07
N ASN A 27 -27.17 11.04 1.37
CA ASN A 27 -27.17 9.68 1.90
C ASN A 27 -26.51 8.70 0.93
N ASN A 28 -26.77 8.84 -0.36
CA ASN A 28 -26.14 7.99 -1.38
C ASN A 28 -24.64 8.22 -1.47
N TRP A 29 -24.19 9.46 -1.36
CA TRP A 29 -22.77 9.80 -1.32
C TRP A 29 -22.08 9.15 -0.11
N GLN A 30 -22.71 9.23 1.07
CA GLN A 30 -22.17 8.61 2.29
C GLN A 30 -22.08 7.08 2.19
N LYS A 31 -23.09 6.44 1.61
CA LYS A 31 -23.09 5.00 1.36
C LYS A 31 -21.94 4.60 0.43
N GLN A 32 -21.73 5.35 -0.63
CA GLN A 32 -20.65 5.11 -1.59
C GLN A 32 -19.28 5.32 -0.94
N LYS A 33 -19.14 6.36 -0.13
CA LYS A 33 -17.90 6.61 0.63
C LYS A 33 -17.55 5.45 1.56
N ARG A 34 -18.55 4.87 2.24
CA ARG A 34 -18.35 3.69 3.09
C ARG A 34 -17.88 2.47 2.29
N LYS A 35 -18.40 2.26 1.10
CA LYS A 35 -17.94 1.18 0.21
C LYS A 35 -16.45 1.33 -0.13
N ILE A 36 -16.01 2.56 -0.45
CA ILE A 36 -14.61 2.87 -0.73
C ILE A 36 -13.75 2.61 0.49
N GLN A 37 -14.18 3.06 1.67
CA GLN A 37 -13.45 2.83 2.93
C GLN A 37 -13.32 1.33 3.25
N ARG A 38 -14.37 0.54 3.02
CA ARG A 38 -14.32 -0.92 3.20
C ARG A 38 -13.32 -1.58 2.24
N LEU A 39 -13.26 -1.11 0.99
CA LEU A 39 -12.30 -1.63 0.02
C LEU A 39 -10.87 -1.32 0.44
N HIS A 40 -10.58 -0.10 0.90
CA HIS A 40 -9.27 0.25 1.44
C HIS A 40 -8.88 -0.62 2.64
N SER A 41 -9.82 -0.84 3.56
CA SER A 41 -9.60 -1.73 4.71
C SER A 41 -9.32 -3.16 4.26
N CYS A 42 -10.06 -3.65 3.26
CA CYS A 42 -9.85 -4.98 2.69
C CYS A 42 -8.45 -5.12 2.09
N ILE A 43 -7.99 -4.14 1.32
CA ILE A 43 -6.64 -4.11 0.72
C ILE A 43 -5.57 -4.16 1.82
N ALA A 44 -5.72 -3.34 2.86
CA ALA A 44 -4.79 -3.30 3.97
C ALA A 44 -4.76 -4.64 4.74
N ASN A 45 -5.92 -5.26 4.94
CA ASN A 45 -6.04 -6.54 5.63
C ASN A 45 -5.42 -7.69 4.84
N ILE A 46 -5.60 -7.72 3.52
CA ILE A 46 -4.95 -8.71 2.65
C ILE A 46 -3.43 -8.61 2.76
N ARG A 47 -2.89 -7.39 2.71
CA ARG A 47 -1.45 -7.16 2.86
C ARG A 47 -0.96 -7.61 4.22
N ARG A 48 -1.65 -7.24 5.27
CA ARG A 48 -1.27 -7.59 6.65
C ARG A 48 -1.30 -9.10 6.87
N ASP A 49 -2.33 -9.78 6.40
CA ASP A 49 -2.45 -11.24 6.49
C ASP A 49 -1.30 -11.95 5.78
N TYR A 50 -0.98 -11.53 4.56
CA TYR A 50 0.17 -12.05 3.80
C TYR A 50 1.48 -11.86 4.56
N LEU A 51 1.71 -10.65 5.10
CA LEU A 51 2.93 -10.35 5.86
C LEU A 51 3.02 -11.19 7.14
N HIS A 52 1.91 -11.39 7.84
CA HIS A 52 1.88 -12.27 9.03
C HIS A 52 2.26 -13.70 8.68
N LYS A 53 1.73 -14.24 7.59
CA LYS A 53 2.06 -15.60 7.13
C LYS A 53 3.54 -15.74 6.77
N VAL A 54 4.07 -14.80 6.02
CA VAL A 54 5.48 -14.80 5.59
C VAL A 54 6.42 -14.62 6.77
N THR A 55 6.17 -13.64 7.64
CA THR A 55 7.04 -13.36 8.78
C THR A 55 7.02 -14.49 9.81
N THR A 56 5.88 -15.14 10.02
CA THR A 56 5.80 -16.32 10.90
C THR A 56 6.63 -17.47 10.34
N ALA A 57 6.52 -17.74 9.04
CA ALA A 57 7.31 -18.81 8.40
C ALA A 57 8.81 -18.51 8.49
N VAL A 58 9.23 -17.29 8.20
CA VAL A 58 10.63 -16.87 8.28
C VAL A 58 11.15 -16.98 9.73
N SER A 59 10.39 -16.50 10.70
CA SER A 59 10.80 -16.52 12.12
C SER A 59 10.89 -17.93 12.69
N LYS A 60 10.06 -18.87 12.25
CA LYS A 60 10.11 -20.26 12.68
C LYS A 60 11.33 -20.99 12.13
N ASN A 61 11.78 -20.64 10.93
CA ASN A 61 12.82 -21.38 10.20
C ASN A 61 14.22 -20.79 10.37
N HIS A 62 14.36 -19.62 11.02
CA HIS A 62 15.62 -18.90 11.11
C HIS A 62 15.89 -18.40 12.53
N ALA A 63 17.04 -18.74 13.08
CA ALA A 63 17.47 -18.23 14.39
C ALA A 63 17.89 -16.76 14.34
N MET A 64 18.37 -16.30 13.18
CA MET A 64 18.78 -14.91 12.97
C MET A 64 18.29 -14.43 11.62
N ILE A 65 17.77 -13.20 11.59
CA ILE A 65 17.28 -12.56 10.37
C ILE A 65 18.03 -11.25 10.19
N VAL A 66 18.62 -11.09 9.01
CA VAL A 66 19.30 -9.85 8.62
C VAL A 66 18.43 -9.10 7.61
N ILE A 67 18.07 -7.86 7.90
CA ILE A 67 17.27 -7.00 7.02
C ILE A 67 18.01 -5.71 6.71
N GLU A 68 17.84 -5.26 5.46
CA GLU A 68 18.36 -3.98 5.02
C GLU A 68 17.51 -2.83 5.60
N ASP A 69 18.17 -1.77 6.05
CA ASP A 69 17.50 -0.56 6.54
C ASP A 69 17.13 0.34 5.36
N LEU A 70 15.99 0.03 4.74
CA LEU A 70 15.51 0.76 3.58
C LEU A 70 14.80 2.05 3.99
N LYS A 71 15.19 3.16 3.36
CA LYS A 71 14.51 4.45 3.51
C LYS A 71 13.36 4.55 2.53
N VAL A 72 12.22 3.94 2.85
CA VAL A 72 11.06 3.81 1.95
C VAL A 72 10.55 5.18 1.51
N SER A 73 10.51 6.17 2.38
CA SER A 73 10.07 7.52 2.02
C SER A 73 10.94 8.14 0.94
N ASN A 74 12.25 7.91 0.96
CA ASN A 74 13.17 8.38 -0.08
C ASN A 74 13.01 7.58 -1.38
N MET A 75 12.84 6.26 -1.28
CA MET A 75 12.63 5.39 -2.44
C MET A 75 11.33 5.70 -3.16
N SER A 76 10.31 6.14 -2.46
CA SER A 76 8.97 6.42 -3.01
C SER A 76 8.71 7.91 -3.27
N LYS A 77 9.74 8.75 -3.33
CA LYS A 77 9.59 10.16 -3.67
C LYS A 77 9.01 10.34 -5.08
N SER A 78 8.18 11.37 -5.23
CA SER A 78 7.65 11.75 -6.52
C SER A 78 8.78 12.24 -7.45
N ALA A 79 8.70 11.90 -8.73
CA ALA A 79 9.61 12.38 -9.76
C ALA A 79 9.10 13.63 -10.48
N ALA A 80 7.99 14.24 -9.99
CA ALA A 80 7.35 15.38 -10.65
C ALA A 80 8.27 16.61 -10.75
N GLY A 81 9.21 16.79 -9.81
CA GLY A 81 10.10 17.96 -9.80
C GLY A 81 9.38 19.26 -9.46
N THR A 82 9.89 20.37 -9.94
CA THR A 82 9.31 21.70 -9.76
C THR A 82 8.92 22.32 -11.10
N VAL A 83 8.23 23.47 -11.06
CA VAL A 83 7.87 24.20 -12.28
C VAL A 83 9.12 24.64 -13.08
N SER A 84 10.17 25.06 -12.36
CA SER A 84 11.45 25.48 -12.96
C SER A 84 12.30 24.29 -13.44
N GLN A 85 12.18 23.14 -12.78
CA GLN A 85 12.90 21.91 -13.11
C GLN A 85 11.92 20.73 -13.11
N PRO A 86 11.16 20.57 -14.20
CA PRO A 86 10.19 19.46 -14.26
C PRO A 86 10.90 18.10 -14.25
N GLY A 87 10.31 17.15 -13.56
CA GLY A 87 10.83 15.80 -13.46
C GLY A 87 10.68 15.02 -14.77
N ARG A 88 11.39 13.90 -14.85
CA ARG A 88 11.35 12.97 -15.98
C ARG A 88 10.76 11.63 -15.53
N ASN A 89 10.13 10.93 -16.47
CA ASN A 89 9.56 9.59 -16.23
C ASN A 89 8.60 9.56 -15.03
N VAL A 90 7.79 10.62 -14.84
CA VAL A 90 6.89 10.78 -13.70
C VAL A 90 5.92 9.61 -13.59
N ARG A 91 5.33 9.18 -14.72
CA ARG A 91 4.37 8.06 -14.73
C ARG A 91 5.03 6.75 -14.31
N ALA A 92 6.22 6.44 -14.86
CA ALA A 92 6.95 5.24 -14.49
C ALA A 92 7.35 5.23 -13.03
N LYS A 93 7.84 6.37 -12.49
CA LYS A 93 8.21 6.52 -11.08
C LYS A 93 6.98 6.42 -10.17
N SER A 94 5.85 6.98 -10.57
CA SER A 94 4.59 6.86 -9.82
C SER A 94 4.14 5.40 -9.70
N GLY A 95 4.25 4.62 -10.78
CA GLY A 95 3.97 3.19 -10.76
C GLY A 95 4.91 2.42 -9.85
N LEU A 96 6.20 2.72 -9.90
CA LEU A 96 7.21 2.12 -9.02
C LEU A 96 6.94 2.47 -7.55
N ASN A 97 6.64 3.72 -7.23
CA ASN A 97 6.30 4.15 -5.88
C ASN A 97 5.09 3.41 -5.34
N ARG A 98 4.06 3.21 -6.16
CA ARG A 98 2.87 2.45 -5.79
C ARG A 98 3.23 1.00 -5.45
N SER A 99 4.08 0.37 -6.22
CA SER A 99 4.55 -1.00 -5.97
C SER A 99 5.38 -1.08 -4.68
N ILE A 100 6.28 -0.13 -4.44
CA ILE A 100 7.11 -0.06 -3.22
C ILE A 100 6.21 0.05 -1.99
N LEU A 101 5.25 0.96 -1.99
CA LEU A 101 4.37 1.18 -0.84
C LEU A 101 3.42 0.01 -0.61
N ASP A 102 2.99 -0.71 -1.67
CA ASP A 102 2.11 -1.87 -1.56
C ASP A 102 2.80 -3.09 -0.92
N GLN A 103 4.13 -3.16 -0.90
CA GLN A 103 4.85 -4.26 -0.25
C GLN A 103 4.78 -4.21 1.28
N GLY A 104 4.51 -3.04 1.87
CA GLY A 104 4.38 -2.90 3.32
C GLY A 104 5.68 -3.20 4.08
N TRP A 105 6.82 -2.67 3.61
CA TRP A 105 8.14 -2.95 4.17
C TRP A 105 8.25 -2.64 5.66
N TYR A 106 7.72 -1.50 6.10
CA TYR A 106 7.75 -1.09 7.49
C TYR A 106 7.02 -2.11 8.39
N GLU A 107 5.82 -2.53 7.98
CA GLU A 107 5.02 -3.51 8.73
C GLU A 107 5.71 -4.88 8.75
N MET A 108 6.33 -5.30 7.66
CA MET A 108 7.09 -6.54 7.59
C MET A 108 8.25 -6.51 8.59
N ARG A 109 9.02 -5.42 8.61
CA ARG A 109 10.12 -5.24 9.55
C ARG A 109 9.64 -5.28 11.00
N ARG A 110 8.56 -4.57 11.30
CA ARG A 110 7.96 -4.54 12.63
C ARG A 110 7.55 -5.95 13.10
N GLN A 111 6.91 -6.72 12.22
CA GLN A 111 6.50 -8.08 12.54
C GLN A 111 7.70 -9.00 12.77
N LEU A 112 8.73 -8.90 11.97
CA LEU A 112 9.95 -9.69 12.15
C LEU A 112 10.64 -9.36 13.47
N GLU A 113 10.70 -8.08 13.83
CA GLU A 113 11.33 -7.64 15.08
C GLU A 113 10.67 -8.29 16.31
N TYR A 114 9.34 -8.21 16.44
CA TYR A 114 8.70 -8.79 17.62
C TYR A 114 8.60 -10.32 17.58
N LYS A 115 8.47 -10.91 16.39
CA LYS A 115 8.39 -12.38 16.26
C LYS A 115 9.71 -13.09 16.56
N GLN A 116 10.83 -12.39 16.44
CA GLN A 116 12.13 -12.93 16.85
C GLN A 116 12.24 -13.10 18.37
N LEU A 117 11.40 -12.43 19.15
CA LEU A 117 11.36 -12.57 20.61
C LEU A 117 10.57 -13.81 21.08
N TRP A 118 9.94 -14.52 20.17
CA TRP A 118 9.14 -15.73 20.50
C TRP A 118 10.03 -16.97 20.73
#